data_ca905ea6d4589eb95c5a649919616e3b
#
_entry.id   ca905ea6d4589eb95c5a649919616e3b
#
_cell.length_a   1.000
_cell.length_b   1.000
_cell.length_c   1.000
_cell.angle_alpha   90.00
_cell.angle_beta   90.00
_cell.angle_gamma   90.00
#
_symmetry.space_group_name_H-M   'P 1'
#
loop_
_entity.id
_entity.type
_entity.pdbx_description
1 polymer ?
#
loop_
_entity_poly.entity_id
_entity_poly.type
_entity_poly.pdbx_seq_one_letter_code
_entity_poly.pdbx_strand_id
1 'polypeptide(L)'
;MRKNNLLDVLIAGTAILLTMMLLMTSCKHEAEVVPKSSDDGNNSGGGGNNGSGSDCDPNTVYFQNTILPLLQGNCASSNCHDANDPEDGVRLTDYANILATAEVQPGDPSDSKLFEVLIDSDPDDRMPPAGQPQLSQAQIDLVYTWIAQGAQNNVCNSANCDTSAVTYANTIAPLMQNKCVGCHSGSNPGGNVLLTSYATVVAAGQSGQLLG
;
A
#
# COMPACT_ATOMS: atom_id res chain seq x y z
N MET A 1 15.82 6.79 -60.30
CA MET A 1 16.81 7.58 -59.54
C MET A 1 16.29 7.74 -58.13
N ARG A 2 16.77 6.96 -57.18
CA ARG A 2 16.39 6.98 -55.77
C ARG A 2 17.45 7.72 -54.97
N LYS A 3 17.25 8.99 -54.71
CA LYS A 3 18.03 9.75 -53.76
C LYS A 3 17.00 10.35 -52.80
N ASN A 4 16.84 9.82 -51.59
CA ASN A 4 16.28 10.57 -50.48
C ASN A 4 16.12 9.71 -49.19
N ASN A 5 16.69 8.51 -49.11
CA ASN A 5 16.41 7.62 -47.98
C ASN A 5 17.31 7.82 -46.76
N LEU A 6 18.40 8.59 -46.86
CA LEU A 6 19.31 8.73 -45.71
C LEU A 6 18.86 9.84 -44.74
N LEU A 7 18.30 10.90 -45.28
CA LEU A 7 17.80 12.03 -44.48
C LEU A 7 16.50 11.67 -43.73
N ASP A 8 15.59 10.95 -44.38
CA ASP A 8 14.35 10.48 -43.77
C ASP A 8 14.61 9.44 -42.65
N VAL A 9 15.59 8.59 -42.79
CA VAL A 9 16.00 7.62 -41.77
C VAL A 9 16.63 8.32 -40.58
N LEU A 10 17.41 9.38 -40.79
CA LEU A 10 18.02 10.17 -39.71
C LEU A 10 16.98 10.96 -38.94
N ILE A 11 15.99 11.54 -39.60
CA ILE A 11 14.90 12.30 -38.96
C ILE A 11 13.99 11.36 -38.16
N ALA A 12 13.66 10.19 -38.70
CA ALA A 12 12.88 9.17 -37.97
C ALA A 12 13.64 8.62 -36.75
N GLY A 13 14.93 8.39 -36.87
CA GLY A 13 15.76 7.92 -35.75
C GLY A 13 15.88 8.91 -34.60
N THR A 14 16.01 10.21 -34.90
CA THR A 14 16.08 11.26 -33.87
C THR A 14 14.73 11.48 -33.18
N ALA A 15 13.61 11.34 -33.88
CA ALA A 15 12.28 11.44 -33.31
C ALA A 15 11.99 10.28 -32.33
N ILE A 16 12.39 9.06 -32.66
CA ILE A 16 12.24 7.89 -31.77
C ILE A 16 13.13 8.00 -30.52
N LEU A 17 14.35 8.50 -30.64
CA LEU A 17 15.22 8.74 -29.50
C LEU A 17 14.67 9.83 -28.55
N LEU A 18 14.06 10.88 -29.11
CA LEU A 18 13.48 11.98 -28.33
C LEU A 18 12.20 11.53 -27.59
N THR A 19 11.38 10.66 -28.18
CA THR A 19 10.19 10.12 -27.53
C THR A 19 10.53 9.09 -26.47
N MET A 20 11.61 8.33 -26.59
CA MET A 20 12.06 7.38 -25.60
C MET A 20 12.66 8.04 -24.36
N MET A 21 13.16 9.27 -24.48
CA MET A 21 13.74 10.04 -23.37
C MET A 21 12.67 10.68 -22.45
N LEU A 22 11.41 10.78 -22.91
CA LEU A 22 10.30 11.36 -22.17
C LEU A 22 9.54 10.36 -21.28
N LEU A 23 9.90 9.08 -21.28
CA LEU A 23 9.26 8.04 -20.49
C LEU A 23 10.01 7.67 -19.20
N MET A 24 11.03 8.43 -18.81
CA MET A 24 11.64 8.28 -17.50
C MET A 24 10.77 8.99 -16.45
N THR A 25 9.65 8.38 -16.06
CA THR A 25 8.95 8.76 -14.85
C THR A 25 9.79 8.33 -13.66
N SER A 26 10.62 9.26 -13.20
CA SER A 26 11.37 9.13 -11.95
C SER A 26 10.38 9.06 -10.79
N CYS A 27 10.47 8.02 -9.97
CA CYS A 27 9.83 7.99 -8.66
C CYS A 27 10.38 9.16 -7.84
N LYS A 28 9.66 10.28 -7.79
CA LYS A 28 9.94 11.36 -6.86
C LYS A 28 9.21 11.06 -5.56
N HIS A 29 9.96 10.70 -4.57
CA HIS A 29 9.48 10.64 -3.20
C HIS A 29 9.58 12.06 -2.61
N GLU A 30 8.47 12.80 -2.62
CA GLU A 30 8.37 14.03 -1.83
C GLU A 30 7.94 13.62 -0.43
N ALA A 31 8.77 13.96 0.55
CA ALA A 31 8.40 13.85 1.94
C ALA A 31 7.28 14.88 2.21
N GLU A 32 6.05 14.40 2.29
CA GLU A 32 4.92 15.22 2.71
C GLU A 32 5.13 15.62 4.17
N VAL A 33 5.47 16.90 4.39
CA VAL A 33 5.50 17.49 5.72
C VAL A 33 4.05 17.60 6.17
N VAL A 34 3.63 16.68 7.01
CA VAL A 34 2.31 16.73 7.67
C VAL A 34 2.23 18.06 8.44
N PRO A 35 1.34 18.99 8.09
CA PRO A 35 1.14 20.19 8.87
C PRO A 35 0.60 19.78 10.24
N LYS A 36 1.29 20.24 11.29
CA LYS A 36 0.85 20.08 12.67
C LYS A 36 -0.50 20.78 12.81
N SER A 37 -1.58 20.00 12.80
CA SER A 37 -2.93 20.49 13.05
C SER A 37 -3.00 20.95 14.49
N SER A 38 -3.23 22.25 14.68
CA SER A 38 -3.61 22.83 15.96
C SER A 38 -5.00 22.31 16.33
N ASP A 39 -5.11 21.81 17.55
CA ASP A 39 -6.38 21.47 18.18
C ASP A 39 -7.40 22.61 18.08
N ASP A 40 -8.62 22.26 17.69
CA ASP A 40 -9.80 22.77 18.36
C ASP A 40 -11.05 21.96 18.01
N GLY A 41 -11.70 21.38 19.03
CA GLY A 41 -13.16 21.33 19.06
C GLY A 41 -13.88 20.06 18.67
N ASN A 42 -14.05 19.18 19.64
CA ASN A 42 -15.36 18.57 19.96
C ASN A 42 -16.17 17.88 18.84
N ASN A 43 -16.11 16.57 18.78
CA ASN A 43 -17.26 15.80 18.35
C ASN A 43 -17.48 14.56 19.22
N SER A 44 -18.55 14.63 20.00
CA SER A 44 -19.11 13.53 20.78
C SER A 44 -19.77 12.50 19.85
N GLY A 45 -19.45 11.23 20.02
CA GLY A 45 -20.21 10.18 19.38
C GLY A 45 -19.58 8.79 19.49
N GLY A 46 -19.87 8.08 20.59
CA GLY A 46 -19.90 6.62 20.58
C GLY A 46 -18.76 5.87 21.24
N GLY A 47 -18.88 5.61 22.54
CA GLY A 47 -18.51 4.39 23.23
C GLY A 47 -17.07 3.88 23.06
N GLY A 48 -16.10 4.46 23.75
CA GLY A 48 -14.78 3.88 23.85
C GLY A 48 -14.23 4.10 25.24
N ASN A 49 -13.83 3.08 25.92
CA ASN A 49 -13.12 3.10 27.18
C ASN A 49 -11.92 4.05 27.13
N ASN A 50 -12.01 5.13 27.92
CA ASN A 50 -10.83 5.89 28.35
C ASN A 50 -10.00 5.06 29.32
N GLY A 51 -9.15 4.18 28.79
CA GLY A 51 -8.03 3.61 29.50
C GLY A 51 -6.83 4.54 29.31
N SER A 52 -6.53 5.33 30.31
CA SER A 52 -5.28 6.10 30.40
C SER A 52 -4.12 5.11 30.57
N GLY A 53 -3.35 4.87 29.53
CA GLY A 53 -2.19 3.96 29.56
C GLY A 53 -2.07 3.13 28.27
N SER A 54 -1.70 3.68 27.25
CA SER A 54 -0.64 3.50 26.26
C SER A 54 -0.26 2.12 25.69
N ASP A 55 -0.91 1.02 25.97
CA ASP A 55 -0.51 -0.23 25.33
C ASP A 55 -1.58 -0.64 24.33
N CYS A 56 -1.21 -0.60 23.05
CA CYS A 56 -2.04 -1.17 22.02
C CYS A 56 -2.21 -2.66 22.29
N ASP A 57 -3.46 -3.13 22.31
CA ASP A 57 -3.72 -4.56 22.47
C ASP A 57 -3.12 -5.32 21.29
N PRO A 58 -2.16 -6.22 21.51
CA PRO A 58 -1.50 -6.99 20.44
C PRO A 58 -2.46 -7.94 19.70
N ASN A 59 -3.63 -8.23 20.28
CA ASN A 59 -4.65 -9.06 19.67
C ASN A 59 -5.66 -8.26 18.82
N THR A 60 -5.57 -6.94 18.85
CA THR A 60 -6.46 -6.05 18.09
C THR A 60 -5.80 -5.65 16.77
N VAL A 61 -6.50 -5.86 15.66
CA VAL A 61 -6.09 -5.33 14.37
C VAL A 61 -6.60 -3.91 14.23
N TYR A 62 -5.67 -2.95 14.13
CA TYR A 62 -5.99 -1.54 14.03
C TYR A 62 -6.13 -1.12 12.56
N PHE A 63 -7.29 -0.56 12.21
CA PHE A 63 -7.59 -0.15 10.84
C PHE A 63 -6.57 0.85 10.31
N GLN A 64 -6.36 1.95 11.03
CA GLN A 64 -5.49 3.05 10.56
C GLN A 64 -4.01 2.65 10.46
N ASN A 65 -3.56 1.75 11.35
CA ASN A 65 -2.16 1.34 11.39
C ASN A 65 -1.84 0.14 10.49
N THR A 66 -2.84 -0.70 10.19
CA THR A 66 -2.62 -2.00 9.55
C THR A 66 -3.43 -2.17 8.28
N ILE A 67 -4.76 -2.06 8.35
CA ILE A 67 -5.64 -2.41 7.22
C ILE A 67 -5.63 -1.34 6.15
N LEU A 68 -5.79 -0.07 6.51
CA LEU A 68 -5.80 1.02 5.54
C LEU A 68 -4.50 1.09 4.73
N PRO A 69 -3.29 1.06 5.34
CA PRO A 69 -2.06 1.00 4.57
C PRO A 69 -1.91 -0.26 3.72
N LEU A 70 -2.40 -1.40 4.19
CA LEU A 70 -2.41 -2.65 3.44
C LEU A 70 -3.24 -2.52 2.16
N LEU A 71 -4.48 -2.04 2.26
CA LEU A 71 -5.38 -1.88 1.12
C LEU A 71 -4.90 -0.79 0.16
N GLN A 72 -4.45 0.35 0.69
CA GLN A 72 -3.90 1.43 -0.14
C GLN A 72 -2.66 0.99 -0.92
N GLY A 73 -1.77 0.22 -0.29
CA GLY A 73 -0.52 -0.21 -0.92
C GLY A 73 -0.67 -1.32 -1.95
N ASN A 74 -1.73 -2.14 -1.87
CA ASN A 74 -1.89 -3.30 -2.73
C ASN A 74 -3.10 -3.21 -3.68
N CYS A 75 -4.08 -2.38 -3.36
CA CYS A 75 -5.36 -2.37 -4.07
C CYS A 75 -5.74 -1.00 -4.63
N ALA A 76 -5.43 0.11 -3.94
CA ALA A 76 -5.86 1.46 -4.32
C ALA A 76 -4.86 2.18 -5.25
N SER A 77 -4.18 1.44 -6.12
CA SER A 77 -3.35 2.02 -7.17
C SER A 77 -4.18 2.54 -8.34
N SER A 78 -3.58 3.39 -9.18
CA SER A 78 -4.21 3.93 -10.39
C SER A 78 -4.70 2.79 -11.30
N ASN A 79 -5.92 2.93 -11.80
CA ASN A 79 -6.65 1.93 -12.60
C ASN A 79 -7.02 0.64 -11.83
N CYS A 80 -7.07 0.71 -10.52
CA CYS A 80 -7.62 -0.36 -9.68
C CYS A 80 -8.71 0.23 -8.79
N HIS A 81 -8.51 0.33 -7.46
CA HIS A 81 -9.54 0.80 -6.52
C HIS A 81 -9.17 2.14 -5.88
N ASP A 82 -8.69 3.08 -6.71
CA ASP A 82 -8.28 4.41 -6.27
C ASP A 82 -9.47 5.36 -6.05
N ALA A 83 -9.17 6.63 -5.73
CA ALA A 83 -10.22 7.65 -5.49
C ALA A 83 -10.84 8.21 -6.76
N ASN A 84 -10.13 8.19 -7.89
CA ASN A 84 -10.49 8.94 -9.09
C ASN A 84 -11.28 8.10 -10.09
N ASP A 85 -10.79 6.89 -10.36
CA ASP A 85 -11.37 5.98 -11.36
C ASP A 85 -11.37 4.55 -10.81
N PRO A 86 -12.23 4.26 -9.82
CA PRO A 86 -12.25 2.97 -9.15
C PRO A 86 -12.90 1.91 -10.06
N GLU A 87 -12.18 0.81 -10.29
CA GLU A 87 -12.73 -0.35 -11.00
C GLU A 87 -13.96 -0.86 -10.27
N ASP A 88 -15.02 -1.16 -11.01
CA ASP A 88 -16.34 -1.59 -10.50
C ASP A 88 -16.96 -0.65 -9.44
N GLY A 89 -16.47 0.57 -9.33
CA GLY A 89 -16.92 1.53 -8.32
C GLY A 89 -16.42 1.28 -6.91
N VAL A 90 -15.56 0.27 -6.71
CA VAL A 90 -14.99 -0.08 -5.40
C VAL A 90 -13.81 0.83 -5.07
N ARG A 91 -13.90 1.58 -3.96
CA ARG A 91 -12.86 2.50 -3.49
C ARG A 91 -12.25 2.02 -2.18
N LEU A 92 -10.93 1.78 -2.20
CA LEU A 92 -10.20 1.26 -1.04
C LEU A 92 -9.24 2.30 -0.43
N THR A 93 -9.63 3.57 -0.48
CA THR A 93 -8.77 4.70 -0.10
C THR A 93 -8.95 5.20 1.33
N ASP A 94 -10.12 4.97 1.92
CA ASP A 94 -10.45 5.38 3.28
C ASP A 94 -11.56 4.50 3.87
N TYR A 95 -11.75 4.60 5.18
CA TYR A 95 -12.69 3.76 5.93
C TYR A 95 -14.13 3.83 5.39
N ALA A 96 -14.63 5.03 5.15
CA ALA A 96 -16.03 5.23 4.73
C ALA A 96 -16.28 4.62 3.36
N ASN A 97 -15.35 4.83 2.41
CA ASN A 97 -15.42 4.25 1.08
C ASN A 97 -15.30 2.72 1.12
N ILE A 98 -14.37 2.17 1.91
CA ILE A 98 -14.20 0.71 2.05
C ILE A 98 -15.48 0.07 2.54
N LEU A 99 -16.08 0.59 3.62
CA LEU A 99 -17.35 0.05 4.16
C LEU A 99 -18.50 0.17 3.16
N ALA A 100 -18.58 1.29 2.44
CA ALA A 100 -19.69 1.57 1.52
C ALA A 100 -19.60 0.82 0.18
N THR A 101 -18.39 0.55 -0.32
CA THR A 101 -18.21 0.07 -1.70
C THR A 101 -17.63 -1.34 -1.80
N ALA A 102 -16.94 -1.85 -0.77
CA ALA A 102 -16.35 -3.19 -0.77
C ALA A 102 -17.20 -4.22 -0.01
N GLU A 103 -18.46 -3.90 0.26
CA GLU A 103 -19.46 -4.79 0.87
C GLU A 103 -18.92 -5.52 2.12
N VAL A 104 -18.33 -4.74 3.03
CA VAL A 104 -17.81 -5.26 4.30
C VAL A 104 -18.94 -5.42 5.30
N GLN A 105 -19.15 -6.64 5.81
CA GLN A 105 -20.08 -6.93 6.91
C GLN A 105 -19.32 -6.99 8.25
N PRO A 106 -19.44 -5.98 9.10
CA PRO A 106 -18.74 -5.96 10.39
C PRO A 106 -19.11 -7.17 11.26
N GLY A 107 -18.10 -7.93 11.65
CA GLY A 107 -18.25 -9.14 12.46
C GLY A 107 -18.43 -10.43 11.64
N ASP A 108 -18.66 -10.33 10.33
CA ASP A 108 -18.84 -11.51 9.47
C ASP A 108 -17.93 -11.45 8.24
N PRO A 109 -16.72 -12.02 8.32
CA PRO A 109 -15.84 -12.14 7.17
C PRO A 109 -16.42 -12.98 6.03
N SER A 110 -17.24 -13.98 6.34
CA SER A 110 -17.80 -14.90 5.33
C SER A 110 -18.90 -14.26 4.48
N ASP A 111 -19.51 -13.19 4.97
CA ASP A 111 -20.50 -12.38 4.25
C ASP A 111 -19.93 -11.03 3.78
N SER A 112 -18.59 -10.93 3.74
CA SER A 112 -17.88 -9.72 3.31
C SER A 112 -17.22 -9.92 1.96
N LYS A 113 -17.68 -9.19 0.92
CA LYS A 113 -17.14 -9.33 -0.44
C LYS A 113 -15.65 -9.00 -0.50
N LEU A 114 -15.19 -8.01 0.27
CA LEU A 114 -13.78 -7.69 0.39
C LEU A 114 -12.93 -8.93 0.75
N PHE A 115 -13.40 -9.78 1.67
CA PHE A 115 -12.66 -10.97 2.07
C PHE A 115 -12.85 -12.12 1.06
N GLU A 116 -14.07 -12.30 0.56
CA GLU A 116 -14.40 -13.34 -0.41
C GLU A 116 -13.45 -13.31 -1.62
N VAL A 117 -13.29 -12.14 -2.27
CA VAL A 117 -12.44 -12.02 -3.45
C VAL A 117 -10.95 -12.27 -3.17
N LEU A 118 -10.49 -12.11 -1.94
CA LEU A 118 -9.09 -12.40 -1.57
C LEU A 118 -8.79 -13.90 -1.52
N ILE A 119 -9.81 -14.72 -1.25
CA ILE A 119 -9.68 -16.19 -1.09
C ILE A 119 -10.34 -16.96 -2.22
N ASP A 120 -10.93 -16.27 -3.21
CA ASP A 120 -11.60 -16.92 -4.31
C ASP A 120 -10.66 -17.89 -5.05
N SER A 121 -11.18 -19.04 -5.42
CA SER A 121 -10.47 -20.04 -6.19
C SER A 121 -10.53 -19.79 -7.69
N ASP A 122 -11.52 -19.01 -8.16
CA ASP A 122 -11.64 -18.61 -9.55
C ASP A 122 -10.66 -17.47 -9.83
N PRO A 123 -9.71 -17.64 -10.75
CA PRO A 123 -8.73 -16.61 -11.06
C PRO A 123 -9.34 -15.37 -11.70
N ASP A 124 -10.56 -15.46 -12.27
CA ASP A 124 -11.24 -14.34 -12.91
C ASP A 124 -11.97 -13.46 -11.87
N ASP A 125 -12.34 -14.02 -10.72
CA ASP A 125 -13.02 -13.32 -9.61
C ASP A 125 -12.05 -12.92 -8.48
N ARG A 126 -10.87 -13.55 -8.45
CA ARG A 126 -9.90 -13.34 -7.39
C ARG A 126 -9.20 -11.98 -7.47
N MET A 127 -9.03 -11.32 -6.30
CA MET A 127 -8.25 -10.09 -6.16
C MET A 127 -6.97 -10.32 -5.34
N PRO A 128 -5.86 -9.67 -5.70
CA PRO A 128 -5.59 -8.97 -6.95
C PRO A 128 -5.66 -9.91 -8.17
N PRO A 129 -5.99 -9.38 -9.38
CA PRO A 129 -6.17 -10.21 -10.56
C PRO A 129 -4.87 -10.89 -11.01
N ALA A 130 -4.99 -11.92 -11.83
CA ALA A 130 -3.86 -12.69 -12.33
C ALA A 130 -2.79 -11.78 -12.97
N GLY A 131 -1.52 -11.99 -12.58
CA GLY A 131 -0.38 -11.15 -13.03
C GLY A 131 -0.01 -10.01 -12.09
N GLN A 132 -0.86 -9.70 -11.11
CA GLN A 132 -0.53 -8.76 -10.04
C GLN A 132 0.01 -9.50 -8.80
N PRO A 133 0.83 -8.82 -7.96
CA PRO A 133 1.31 -9.40 -6.71
C PRO A 133 0.14 -9.79 -5.79
N GLN A 134 0.06 -11.05 -5.41
CA GLN A 134 -0.96 -11.55 -4.50
C GLN A 134 -0.63 -11.21 -3.05
N LEU A 135 -1.66 -11.03 -2.22
CA LEU A 135 -1.47 -10.90 -0.78
C LEU A 135 -0.94 -12.21 -0.19
N SER A 136 -0.04 -12.11 0.78
CA SER A 136 0.37 -13.27 1.58
C SER A 136 -0.79 -13.73 2.48
N GLN A 137 -0.76 -15.00 2.91
CA GLN A 137 -1.76 -15.53 3.84
C GLN A 137 -1.86 -14.68 5.11
N ALA A 138 -0.72 -14.23 5.65
CA ALA A 138 -0.71 -13.36 6.83
C ALA A 138 -1.44 -12.01 6.60
N GLN A 139 -1.38 -11.45 5.40
CA GLN A 139 -2.11 -10.23 5.05
C GLN A 139 -3.62 -10.50 4.90
N ILE A 140 -3.97 -11.62 4.31
CA ILE A 140 -5.37 -12.08 4.21
C ILE A 140 -5.96 -12.31 5.62
N ASP A 141 -5.20 -12.96 6.50
CA ASP A 141 -5.58 -13.21 7.89
C ASP A 141 -5.80 -11.92 8.70
N LEU A 142 -5.04 -10.85 8.40
CA LEU A 142 -5.25 -9.52 9.00
C LEU A 142 -6.59 -8.92 8.57
N VAL A 143 -6.95 -9.01 7.29
CA VAL A 143 -8.25 -8.54 6.79
C VAL A 143 -9.39 -9.34 7.43
N TYR A 144 -9.28 -10.67 7.47
CA TYR A 144 -10.22 -11.54 8.15
C TYR A 144 -10.43 -11.13 9.61
N THR A 145 -9.32 -10.98 10.36
CA THR A 145 -9.35 -10.66 11.79
C THR A 145 -9.97 -9.29 12.05
N TRP A 146 -9.63 -8.28 11.25
CA TRP A 146 -10.23 -6.96 11.34
C TRP A 146 -11.75 -6.99 11.14
N ILE A 147 -12.23 -7.70 10.11
CA ILE A 147 -13.67 -7.84 9.86
C ILE A 147 -14.34 -8.58 11.03
N ALA A 148 -13.77 -9.71 11.48
CA ALA A 148 -14.28 -10.49 12.60
C ALA A 148 -14.33 -9.69 13.92
N GLN A 149 -13.41 -8.73 14.10
CA GLN A 149 -13.40 -7.80 15.23
C GLN A 149 -14.40 -6.63 15.08
N GLY A 150 -15.25 -6.67 14.05
CA GLY A 150 -16.30 -5.68 13.82
C GLY A 150 -15.91 -4.55 12.87
N ALA A 151 -14.87 -4.75 12.06
CA ALA A 151 -14.41 -3.83 11.03
C ALA A 151 -14.32 -2.37 11.51
N GLN A 152 -13.78 -2.13 12.70
CA GLN A 152 -13.78 -0.82 13.36
C GLN A 152 -12.76 0.14 12.73
N ASN A 153 -13.11 1.44 12.71
CA ASN A 153 -12.17 2.51 12.36
C ASN A 153 -11.35 2.90 13.61
N ASN A 154 -10.49 2.00 14.03
CA ASN A 154 -9.68 2.17 15.22
C ASN A 154 -8.24 2.53 14.87
N VAL A 155 -7.56 3.18 15.81
CA VAL A 155 -6.15 3.56 15.70
C VAL A 155 -5.45 3.21 17.01
N CYS A 156 -4.22 2.74 16.86
CA CYS A 156 -3.31 2.60 17.98
C CYS A 156 -2.38 3.82 18.02
N ASN A 157 -2.59 4.69 19.00
CA ASN A 157 -1.75 5.86 19.25
C ASN A 157 -0.83 5.61 20.45
N SER A 158 -0.04 4.52 20.43
CA SER A 158 0.93 4.35 21.50
C SER A 158 1.99 5.45 21.42
N ALA A 159 2.01 6.32 22.41
CA ALA A 159 3.06 7.32 22.58
C ALA A 159 4.45 6.66 22.88
N ASN A 160 4.44 5.41 23.22
CA ASN A 160 5.60 4.56 23.41
C ASN A 160 5.62 3.49 22.30
N CYS A 161 6.37 3.74 21.24
CA CYS A 161 6.70 2.68 20.30
C CYS A 161 7.49 1.60 21.06
N ASP A 162 6.85 0.49 21.38
CA ASP A 162 7.57 -0.68 21.88
C ASP A 162 8.38 -1.28 20.71
N THR A 163 9.68 -1.04 20.74
CA THR A 163 10.61 -1.60 19.76
C THR A 163 11.14 -2.95 20.18
N SER A 164 10.77 -3.48 21.34
CA SER A 164 11.30 -4.73 21.89
C SER A 164 10.88 -5.96 21.06
N ALA A 165 9.72 -5.90 20.43
CA ALA A 165 9.17 -6.96 19.58
C ALA A 165 9.35 -6.72 18.06
N VAL A 166 10.02 -5.62 17.66
CA VAL A 166 10.27 -5.33 16.25
C VAL A 166 11.28 -6.32 15.68
N THR A 167 10.81 -7.15 14.76
CA THR A 167 11.67 -8.07 14.02
C THR A 167 11.61 -7.76 12.53
N TYR A 168 12.67 -8.11 11.82
CA TYR A 168 12.66 -7.94 10.37
C TYR A 168 11.50 -8.74 9.72
N ALA A 169 11.35 -9.99 10.09
CA ALA A 169 10.37 -10.89 9.48
C ALA A 169 8.91 -10.45 9.71
N ASN A 170 8.58 -10.04 10.94
CA ASN A 170 7.19 -9.77 11.31
C ASN A 170 6.78 -8.31 11.15
N THR A 171 7.76 -7.39 11.14
CA THR A 171 7.47 -5.95 11.12
C THR A 171 8.04 -5.27 9.88
N ILE A 172 9.35 -5.43 9.64
CA ILE A 172 10.04 -4.64 8.61
C ILE A 172 9.82 -5.22 7.20
N ALA A 173 9.90 -6.53 7.04
CA ALA A 173 9.74 -7.15 5.73
C ALA A 173 8.34 -6.91 5.12
N PRO A 174 7.22 -7.04 5.86
CA PRO A 174 5.90 -6.66 5.36
C PRO A 174 5.80 -5.18 4.98
N LEU A 175 6.39 -4.29 5.78
CA LEU A 175 6.44 -2.86 5.48
C LEU A 175 7.18 -2.59 4.16
N MET A 176 8.36 -3.19 3.98
CA MET A 176 9.15 -3.06 2.75
C MET A 176 8.39 -3.61 1.54
N GLN A 177 7.79 -4.78 1.66
CA GLN A 177 6.98 -5.39 0.61
C GLN A 177 5.82 -4.48 0.17
N ASN A 178 5.10 -3.92 1.12
CA ASN A 178 3.88 -3.15 0.85
C ASN A 178 4.14 -1.71 0.38
N LYS A 179 5.29 -1.14 0.75
CA LYS A 179 5.52 0.30 0.53
C LYS A 179 6.72 0.61 -0.38
N CYS A 180 7.68 -0.29 -0.48
CA CYS A 180 8.97 0.05 -1.08
C CYS A 180 9.34 -0.84 -2.27
N VAL A 181 9.06 -2.14 -2.21
CA VAL A 181 9.51 -3.13 -3.20
C VAL A 181 8.93 -2.84 -4.60
N GLY A 182 7.76 -2.21 -4.70
CA GLY A 182 7.17 -1.83 -5.99
C GLY A 182 8.11 -0.99 -6.87
N CYS A 183 8.87 -0.07 -6.26
CA CYS A 183 9.87 0.75 -6.95
C CYS A 183 11.31 0.26 -6.71
N HIS A 184 11.58 -0.41 -5.58
CA HIS A 184 12.93 -0.78 -5.15
C HIS A 184 13.22 -2.28 -5.33
N SER A 185 12.84 -2.83 -6.50
CA SER A 185 13.05 -4.23 -6.88
C SER A 185 13.55 -4.38 -8.30
N GLY A 186 13.83 -5.64 -8.71
CA GLY A 186 14.26 -5.98 -10.07
C GLY A 186 15.71 -5.62 -10.40
N SER A 187 16.02 -5.57 -11.68
CA SER A 187 17.38 -5.31 -12.19
C SER A 187 17.74 -3.82 -12.25
N ASN A 188 16.75 -2.93 -12.11
CA ASN A 188 16.94 -1.48 -12.16
C ASN A 188 16.08 -0.80 -11.08
N PRO A 189 16.38 -1.00 -9.79
CA PRO A 189 15.60 -0.46 -8.69
C PRO A 189 15.73 1.06 -8.63
N GLY A 190 14.67 1.73 -8.18
CA GLY A 190 14.62 3.18 -8.00
C GLY A 190 15.80 3.68 -7.17
N GLY A 191 16.52 4.69 -7.67
CA GLY A 191 17.71 5.23 -7.01
C GLY A 191 18.85 4.22 -6.81
N ASN A 192 18.87 3.10 -7.52
CA ASN A 192 19.80 1.97 -7.33
C ASN A 192 19.74 1.33 -5.92
N VAL A 193 18.63 1.52 -5.21
CA VAL A 193 18.41 0.94 -3.87
C VAL A 193 17.52 -0.28 -4.00
N LEU A 194 18.02 -1.46 -3.66
CA LEU A 194 17.27 -2.70 -3.65
C LEU A 194 16.79 -3.01 -2.23
N LEU A 195 15.47 -3.27 -2.06
CA LEU A 195 14.84 -3.48 -0.74
C LEU A 195 14.09 -4.82 -0.63
N THR A 196 14.52 -5.83 -1.39
CA THR A 196 13.81 -7.12 -1.51
C THR A 196 14.21 -8.17 -0.48
N SER A 197 15.27 -7.94 0.29
CA SER A 197 15.79 -8.90 1.28
C SER A 197 16.33 -8.22 2.52
N TYR A 198 16.47 -9.00 3.62
CA TYR A 198 17.10 -8.51 4.84
C TYR A 198 18.46 -7.84 4.60
N ALA A 199 19.32 -8.51 3.84
CA ALA A 199 20.66 -8.01 3.57
C ALA A 199 20.65 -6.66 2.81
N THR A 200 19.79 -6.51 1.82
CA THR A 200 19.68 -5.28 1.02
C THR A 200 19.06 -4.14 1.82
N VAL A 201 18.07 -4.41 2.67
CA VAL A 201 17.47 -3.40 3.57
C VAL A 201 18.48 -2.93 4.60
N VAL A 202 19.24 -3.85 5.22
CA VAL A 202 20.30 -3.49 6.17
C VAL A 202 21.39 -2.64 5.51
N ALA A 203 21.83 -3.00 4.30
CA ALA A 203 22.83 -2.24 3.55
C ALA A 203 22.32 -0.81 3.25
N ALA A 204 21.07 -0.66 2.82
CA ALA A 204 20.46 0.64 2.56
C ALA A 204 20.34 1.49 3.84
N GLY A 205 20.00 0.87 4.98
CA GLY A 205 19.97 1.55 6.28
C GLY A 205 21.36 2.01 6.73
N GLN A 206 22.37 1.17 6.59
CA GLN A 206 23.75 1.49 6.98
C GLN A 206 24.39 2.58 6.08
N SER A 207 24.00 2.62 4.81
CA SER A 207 24.49 3.65 3.87
C SER A 207 23.75 4.99 3.99
N GLY A 208 22.72 5.09 4.84
CA GLY A 208 21.88 6.27 4.98
C GLY A 208 20.84 6.47 3.86
N GLN A 209 20.80 5.58 2.85
CA GLN A 209 19.86 5.68 1.72
C GLN A 209 18.40 5.45 2.10
N LEU A 210 18.16 4.83 3.25
CA LEU A 210 16.81 4.55 3.74
C LEU A 210 16.24 5.68 4.59
N LEU A 211 17.08 6.48 5.22
CA LEU A 211 16.69 7.50 6.20
C LEU A 211 16.99 8.92 5.75
N GLY A 212 17.43 9.12 4.51
CA GLY A 212 17.60 10.35 3.74
C GLY A 212 17.95 11.60 4.50
#